data_6363a6173de58835f881088d16b60a5b
#
_entry.id   6363a6173de58835f881088d16b60a5b
#
_cell.length_a   1.000
_cell.length_b   1.000
_cell.length_c   1.000
_cell.angle_alpha   90.00
_cell.angle_beta   90.00
_cell.angle_gamma   90.00
#
_symmetry.space_group_name_H-M   'P 1'
#
loop_
_entity.id
_entity.type
_entity.pdbx_description
1 polymer ?
#
loop_
_entity_poly.entity_id
_entity_poly.type
_entity_poly.pdbx_seq_one_letter_code
_entity_poly.pdbx_strand_id
1 'polypeptide(L)' 'MGDRIVVDPEVCSGKPCIRGTRIMVKNILGMLAGGYSVEKIIESYPELAREDVYAALEYAGRVIDEEKVIPRA' A
#
# COMPACT_ATOMS: atom_id res chain seq x y z
N MET A 1 5.36 3.09 -12.43
CA MET A 1 5.13 2.31 -11.25
C MET A 1 5.02 3.15 -9.99
N GLY A 2 5.96 3.98 -9.72
CA GLY A 2 5.99 4.76 -8.52
C GLY A 2 4.92 5.81 -8.39
N ASP A 3 4.20 6.10 -9.46
CA ASP A 3 3.23 7.18 -9.39
C ASP A 3 1.95 6.83 -8.70
N ARG A 4 1.69 5.57 -8.41
CA ARG A 4 0.45 5.22 -7.71
C ARG A 4 0.53 5.46 -6.22
N ILE A 5 1.75 5.55 -5.68
CA ILE A 5 1.94 5.77 -4.25
C ILE A 5 2.46 7.18 -4.03
N VAL A 6 1.82 7.90 -3.12
CA VAL A 6 2.19 9.27 -2.79
C VAL A 6 2.59 9.33 -1.33
N VAL A 7 3.69 10.03 -1.05
CA VAL A 7 4.12 10.32 0.32
C VAL A 7 4.23 11.83 0.42
N ASP A 8 3.20 12.47 0.99
CA ASP A 8 3.08 13.92 1.01
C ASP A 8 2.66 14.33 2.41
N PRO A 9 3.39 15.24 3.07
CA PRO A 9 3.04 15.64 4.44
C PRO A 9 1.62 16.16 4.56
N GLU A 10 1.03 16.64 3.49
CA GLU A 10 -0.32 17.19 3.53
C GLU A 10 -1.39 16.17 3.17
N VAL A 11 -0.98 14.95 2.85
CA VAL A 11 -1.92 13.89 2.52
C VAL A 11 -1.64 12.72 3.45
N CYS A 12 -2.66 12.28 4.19
CA CYS A 12 -2.56 11.16 5.11
C CYS A 12 -1.41 11.35 6.11
N SER A 13 -1.15 12.59 6.49
CA SER A 13 -0.12 12.94 7.48
C SER A 13 1.27 12.44 7.07
N GLY A 14 1.54 12.43 5.79
CA GLY A 14 2.84 11.99 5.28
C GLY A 14 3.02 10.50 5.19
N LYS A 15 1.99 9.71 5.47
CA LYS A 15 2.07 8.27 5.31
C LYS A 15 1.79 7.90 3.86
N PRO A 16 2.40 6.83 3.36
CA PRO A 16 2.15 6.41 1.98
C PRO A 16 0.68 6.12 1.75
N CYS A 17 0.14 6.67 0.68
CA CYS A 17 -1.24 6.40 0.32
C CYS A 17 -1.37 6.33 -1.19
N ILE A 18 -2.52 5.86 -1.66
CA ILE A 18 -2.77 5.71 -3.09
C ILE A 18 -3.11 7.09 -3.65
N ARG A 19 -2.44 7.48 -4.72
CA ARG A 19 -2.62 8.78 -5.35
C ARG A 19 -4.09 9.01 -5.68
N GLY A 20 -4.57 10.19 -5.36
CA GLY A 20 -5.95 10.56 -5.63
C GLY A 20 -6.94 10.03 -4.61
N THR A 21 -6.47 9.38 -3.57
CA THR A 21 -7.34 8.88 -2.51
C THR A 21 -6.73 9.22 -1.17
N ARG A 22 -7.44 8.86 -0.09
CA ARG A 22 -6.88 8.92 1.25
C ARG A 22 -6.70 7.52 1.82
N ILE A 23 -6.62 6.54 0.96
CA ILE A 23 -6.46 5.15 1.39
C ILE A 23 -4.98 4.87 1.53
N MET A 24 -4.57 4.55 2.73
CA MET A 24 -3.15 4.34 3.04
C MET A 24 -2.71 2.95 2.63
N VAL A 25 -1.45 2.86 2.23
CA VAL A 25 -0.86 1.56 1.90
C VAL A 25 -0.99 0.60 3.07
N LYS A 26 -0.78 1.08 4.30
CA LYS A 26 -0.86 0.21 5.47
C LYS A 26 -2.25 -0.40 5.63
N ASN A 27 -3.30 0.31 5.23
CA ASN A 27 -4.66 -0.23 5.33
C ASN A 27 -4.89 -1.34 4.33
N ILE A 28 -4.35 -1.17 3.12
CA ILE A 28 -4.43 -2.22 2.10
C ILE A 28 -3.69 -3.46 2.57
N LEU A 29 -2.49 -3.27 3.10
CA LEU A 29 -1.72 -4.40 3.60
C LEU A 29 -2.42 -5.09 4.77
N GLY A 30 -3.04 -4.30 5.64
CA GLY A 30 -3.79 -4.86 6.76
C GLY A 30 -4.97 -5.70 6.32
N MET A 31 -5.66 -5.27 5.28
CA MET A 31 -6.77 -6.05 4.75
C MET A 31 -6.29 -7.37 4.16
N LEU A 32 -5.20 -7.32 3.41
CA LEU A 32 -4.62 -8.56 2.86
C LEU A 32 -4.18 -9.50 3.98
N ALA A 33 -3.55 -8.96 5.01
CA ALA A 33 -3.12 -9.76 6.15
C ALA A 33 -4.31 -10.36 6.88
N GLY A 34 -5.45 -9.69 6.84
CA GLY A 34 -6.66 -10.18 7.47
C GLY A 34 -7.44 -11.18 6.63
N GLY A 35 -6.92 -11.52 5.44
CA GLY A 35 -7.56 -12.53 4.61
C GLY A 35 -8.41 -11.98 3.49
N TYR A 36 -8.45 -10.67 3.28
CA TYR A 36 -9.19 -10.09 2.17
C TYR A 36 -8.50 -10.44 0.86
N SER A 37 -9.31 -10.80 -0.13
CA SER A 37 -8.79 -10.95 -1.49
C SER A 37 -8.67 -9.59 -2.15
N VAL A 38 -7.95 -9.52 -3.25
CA VAL A 38 -7.85 -8.29 -4.04
C VAL A 38 -9.24 -7.85 -4.48
N GLU A 39 -10.06 -8.80 -4.92
CA GLU A 39 -11.42 -8.50 -5.36
C GLU A 39 -12.26 -7.91 -4.24
N LYS A 40 -12.10 -8.43 -3.03
CA LYS A 40 -12.87 -7.92 -1.90
C LYS A 40 -12.45 -6.50 -1.55
N ILE A 41 -11.16 -6.20 -1.66
CA ILE A 41 -10.67 -4.85 -1.38
C ILE A 41 -11.24 -3.87 -2.40
N ILE A 42 -11.22 -4.22 -3.68
CA ILE A 42 -11.74 -3.35 -4.73
C ILE A 42 -13.24 -3.14 -4.55
N GLU A 43 -13.94 -4.18 -4.16
CA GLU A 43 -15.37 -4.09 -3.91
C GLU A 43 -15.66 -3.13 -2.75
N SER A 44 -14.84 -3.17 -1.72
CA SER A 44 -15.02 -2.32 -0.53
C SER A 44 -14.61 -0.87 -0.79
N TYR A 45 -13.65 -0.67 -1.67
CA TYR A 45 -13.12 0.66 -1.99
C TYR A 45 -13.14 0.87 -3.50
N PRO A 46 -14.28 1.28 -4.05
CA PRO A 46 -14.42 1.38 -5.52
C PRO A 46 -13.43 2.34 -6.19
N GLU A 47 -12.85 3.27 -5.43
CA GLU A 47 -11.85 4.15 -6.02
C GLU A 47 -10.51 3.45 -6.26
N LEU A 48 -10.33 2.25 -5.75
CA LEU A 48 -9.09 1.50 -5.98
C LEU A 48 -9.21 0.63 -7.21
N ALA A 49 -8.13 0.57 -7.98
CA ALA A 49 -7.99 -0.40 -9.06
C ALA A 49 -7.14 -1.55 -8.54
N ARG A 50 -7.19 -2.68 -9.25
CA ARG A 50 -6.36 -3.83 -8.91
C ARG A 50 -4.87 -3.44 -8.87
N GLU A 51 -4.46 -2.58 -9.80
CA GLU A 51 -3.07 -2.12 -9.87
C GLU A 51 -2.66 -1.35 -8.62
N ASP A 52 -3.60 -0.69 -7.97
CA ASP A 52 -3.28 0.03 -6.73
C ASP A 52 -2.91 -0.94 -5.61
N VAL A 53 -3.59 -2.07 -5.55
CA VAL A 53 -3.26 -3.09 -4.55
C VAL A 53 -1.88 -3.66 -4.82
N TYR A 54 -1.58 -3.95 -6.07
CA TYR A 54 -0.26 -4.46 -6.43
C TYR A 54 0.83 -3.43 -6.15
N ALA A 55 0.53 -2.15 -6.40
CA ALA A 55 1.49 -1.09 -6.12
C ALA A 55 1.79 -1.01 -4.61
N ALA A 56 0.77 -1.21 -3.78
CA ALA A 56 0.97 -1.21 -2.34
C ALA A 56 1.89 -2.35 -1.90
N LEU A 57 1.69 -3.53 -2.46
CA LEU A 57 2.54 -4.67 -2.16
C LEU A 57 3.98 -4.44 -2.60
N GLU A 58 4.14 -3.88 -3.79
CA GLU A 58 5.48 -3.61 -4.31
C GLU A 58 6.19 -2.56 -3.48
N TYR A 59 5.45 -1.53 -3.08
CA TYR A 59 6.02 -0.49 -2.23
C TYR A 59 6.52 -1.09 -0.91
N ALA A 60 5.72 -1.95 -0.30
CA ALA A 60 6.10 -2.59 0.95
C ALA A 60 7.37 -3.42 0.78
N GLY A 61 7.45 -4.14 -0.32
CA GLY A 61 8.64 -4.95 -0.59
C GLY A 61 9.89 -4.11 -0.73
N ARG A 62 9.78 -2.96 -1.40
CA ARG A 62 10.93 -2.08 -1.56
C ARG A 62 11.36 -1.46 -0.24
N VAL A 63 10.40 -1.06 0.59
CA VAL A 63 10.72 -0.47 1.88
C VAL A 63 11.47 -1.47 2.76
N ILE A 64 11.01 -2.70 2.79
CA ILE A 64 11.66 -3.75 3.56
C ILE A 64 13.08 -3.97 3.06
N ASP A 65 13.25 -3.99 1.75
CA ASP A 65 14.54 -4.19 1.13
C ASP A 65 15.52 -3.08 1.50
N GLU A 66 15.02 -1.84 1.52
CA GLU A 66 15.85 -0.68 1.81
C GLU A 66 16.26 -0.61 3.28
N GLU A 67 15.51 -1.21 4.15
CA GLU A 67 15.83 -1.18 5.58
C GLU A 67 17.00 -2.07 5.94
N LYS A 68 17.50 -2.85 5.00
CA LYS A 68 18.67 -3.68 5.21
C LYS A 68 18.52 -4.54 6.45
N VAL A 69 17.44 -5.30 6.46
CA VAL A 69 17.20 -6.20 7.58
C VAL A 69 18.34 -7.20 7.68
N ILE A 70 18.92 -7.31 8.86
CA ILE A 70 20.02 -8.24 9.10
C ILE A 70 19.44 -9.53 9.62
N PRO A 71 19.61 -10.64 8.91
CA PRO A 71 19.05 -11.91 9.38
C PRO A 71 19.70 -12.34 10.68
N ARG A 72 18.92 -12.94 11.51
CA ARG A 72 19.43 -13.48 12.76
C ARG A 72 19.42 -14.98 12.69
N ALA A 73 20.50 -15.54 13.12
CA ALA A 73 20.64 -16.98 13.13
C ALA A 73 19.75 -17.60 14.19
#